data_fb1accfce72e6b06ff79b9d554e49271
#
_entry.id   fb1accfce72e6b06ff79b9d554e49271
#
_cell.length_a   1.000
_cell.length_b   1.000
_cell.length_c   1.000
_cell.angle_alpha   90.00
_cell.angle_beta   90.00
_cell.angle_gamma   90.00
#
_symmetry.space_group_name_H-M   'P 1'
#
loop_
_entity.id
_entity.type
_entity.pdbx_description
1 polymer ?
#
loop_
_entity_poly.entity_id
_entity_poly.type
_entity_poly.pdbx_seq_one_letter_code
_entity_poly.pdbx_strand_id
1 'polypeptide(L)'
;EITTRLVGSEMCIRDRYWGAVSYLQIMASELSDKLLAEILELDAEMTVTMHIQTVDQLKAIKTIKGKISDIGKMKVEEQRKAVRSGYDPDILPPDLITFSKDAAELLADLQSRNERMFLLTFTVVNLAPTRQRLENDVFTVGGIAQKYNCSLKRLDWQQEQGFVSSLALGYNEVEIQRGMTTSSTAIFIP
;
A
#
# COMPACT_ATOMS: atom_id res chain seq x y z
N GLU A 1 3.92 28.87 15.09
CA GLU A 1 5.12 28.06 14.80
C GLU A 1 4.87 26.65 15.34
N ILE A 2 4.70 25.68 14.47
CA ILE A 2 4.59 24.27 14.85
C ILE A 2 6.04 23.77 14.96
N THR A 3 6.60 23.78 16.15
CA THR A 3 7.88 23.14 16.40
C THR A 3 7.67 21.63 16.46
N THR A 4 7.76 20.97 15.31
CA THR A 4 7.84 19.52 15.22
C THR A 4 9.29 19.11 15.40
N ARG A 5 9.60 18.43 16.50
CA ARG A 5 10.91 17.81 16.67
C ARG A 5 10.82 16.41 16.05
N LEU A 6 11.34 16.28 14.85
CA LEU A 6 11.46 14.99 14.16
C LEU A 6 12.54 14.17 14.84
N VAL A 7 12.18 13.00 15.34
CA VAL A 7 13.10 12.01 15.87
C VAL A 7 12.90 10.70 15.15
N GLY A 8 13.55 10.56 13.98
CA GLY A 8 13.56 9.31 13.21
C GLY A 8 12.17 8.84 12.76
N SER A 9 11.56 7.92 13.50
CA SER A 9 10.27 7.30 13.22
C SER A 9 9.07 7.92 13.96
N GLU A 10 9.28 9.01 14.70
CA GLU A 10 8.26 9.63 15.55
C GLU A 10 8.35 11.15 15.50
N MET A 11 7.25 11.82 15.87
CA MET A 11 7.15 13.27 15.99
C MET A 11 6.72 13.65 17.40
N CYS A 12 7.29 14.74 17.93
CA CYS A 12 6.78 15.40 19.13
C CYS A 12 6.01 16.66 18.68
N ILE A 13 4.72 16.74 19.01
CA ILE A 13 3.85 17.86 18.63
C ILE A 13 3.63 18.74 19.86
N ARG A 14 4.23 19.94 19.84
CA ARG A 14 4.11 20.96 20.91
C ARG A 14 4.40 20.42 22.32
N ASP A 15 5.36 19.51 22.48
CA ASP A 15 5.77 18.91 23.75
C ASP A 15 4.63 18.27 24.58
N ARG A 16 3.47 18.02 23.95
CA ARG A 16 2.30 17.43 24.61
C ARG A 16 1.88 16.09 24.06
N TYR A 17 2.11 15.86 22.77
CA TYR A 17 1.71 14.63 22.09
C TYR A 17 2.85 14.04 21.30
N TRP A 18 2.91 12.73 21.33
CA TRP A 18 3.74 11.94 20.44
C TRP A 18 2.90 11.51 19.25
N GLY A 19 3.46 11.60 18.05
CA GLY A 19 2.80 11.21 16.82
C GLY A 19 3.68 10.26 16.01
N ALA A 20 3.05 9.33 15.30
CA ALA A 20 3.70 8.48 14.32
C ALA A 20 2.83 8.38 13.08
N VAL A 21 3.43 8.58 11.93
CA VAL A 21 2.79 8.35 10.64
C VAL A 21 3.28 7.04 10.06
N SER A 22 2.32 6.25 9.67
CA SER A 22 2.54 4.96 9.02
C SER A 22 1.77 4.91 7.70
N TYR A 23 2.21 4.08 6.77
CA TYR A 23 1.43 3.76 5.58
C TYR A 23 0.96 2.32 5.62
N LEU A 24 -0.22 2.07 5.06
CA LEU A 24 -0.78 0.74 4.93
C LEU A 24 -0.32 0.11 3.62
N GLN A 25 0.53 -0.90 3.73
CA GLN A 25 0.95 -1.72 2.60
C GLN A 25 -0.05 -2.86 2.41
N ILE A 26 -0.82 -2.80 1.35
CA ILE A 26 -1.82 -3.80 1.01
C ILE A 26 -1.13 -4.90 0.19
N MET A 27 -1.09 -6.13 0.71
CA MET A 27 -0.53 -7.30 0.03
C MET A 27 -1.62 -8.25 -0.47
N ALA A 28 -2.83 -8.14 0.11
CA ALA A 28 -3.97 -8.94 -0.30
C ALA A 28 -4.38 -8.65 -1.74
N SER A 29 -4.79 -9.68 -2.47
CA SER A 29 -5.44 -9.55 -3.79
C SER A 29 -6.87 -9.03 -3.65
N GLU A 30 -7.57 -9.48 -2.61
CA GLU A 30 -8.91 -9.04 -2.25
C GLU A 30 -8.89 -8.47 -0.83
N LEU A 31 -9.53 -7.33 -0.64
CA LEU A 31 -9.65 -6.67 0.65
C LEU A 31 -11.07 -6.83 1.19
N SER A 32 -11.17 -6.86 2.52
CA SER A 32 -12.45 -6.81 3.22
C SER A 32 -12.72 -5.38 3.69
N ASP A 33 -13.96 -4.93 3.57
CA ASP A 33 -14.49 -3.67 4.14
C ASP A 33 -14.29 -3.60 5.67
N LYS A 34 -14.23 -4.76 6.33
CA LYS A 34 -13.99 -4.86 7.78
C LYS A 34 -12.65 -4.30 8.24
N LEU A 35 -11.63 -4.25 7.37
CA LEU A 35 -10.31 -3.71 7.73
C LEU A 35 -10.41 -2.30 8.29
N LEU A 36 -11.07 -1.40 7.57
CA LEU A 36 -11.23 -0.01 8.02
C LEU A 36 -12.14 0.09 9.23
N ALA A 37 -13.23 -0.68 9.26
CA ALA A 37 -14.15 -0.70 10.39
C ALA A 37 -13.41 -1.09 11.69
N GLU A 38 -12.64 -2.19 11.68
CA GLU A 38 -11.89 -2.62 12.87
C GLU A 38 -10.80 -1.62 13.27
N ILE A 39 -10.15 -0.95 12.32
CA ILE A 39 -9.17 0.10 12.63
C ILE A 39 -9.86 1.31 13.29
N LEU A 40 -10.98 1.77 12.72
CA LEU A 40 -11.69 2.96 13.21
C LEU A 40 -12.47 2.74 14.51
N GLU A 41 -12.75 1.48 14.88
CA GLU A 41 -13.35 1.12 16.17
C GLU A 41 -12.38 1.14 17.34
N LEU A 42 -11.05 1.28 17.09
CA LEU A 42 -10.07 1.33 18.16
C LEU A 42 -10.22 2.58 19.02
N ASP A 43 -10.10 2.39 20.34
CA ASP A 43 -10.00 3.49 21.32
C ASP A 43 -8.58 4.11 21.29
N ALA A 44 -8.28 4.77 20.17
CA ALA A 44 -7.00 5.44 19.94
C ALA A 44 -7.22 6.74 19.16
N GLU A 45 -6.45 7.77 19.48
CA GLU A 45 -6.47 9.02 18.71
C GLU A 45 -5.71 8.76 17.39
N MET A 46 -6.46 8.63 16.30
CA MET A 46 -5.88 8.40 15.00
C MET A 46 -6.62 9.10 13.87
N THR A 47 -5.91 9.33 12.78
CA THR A 47 -6.47 9.81 11.51
C THR A 47 -6.04 8.85 10.40
N VAL A 48 -7.02 8.37 9.64
CA VAL A 48 -6.78 7.56 8.44
C VAL A 48 -7.04 8.44 7.23
N THR A 49 -6.06 8.59 6.36
CA THR A 49 -6.17 9.39 5.14
C THR A 49 -5.90 8.53 3.92
N MET A 50 -6.77 8.61 2.93
CA MET A 50 -6.64 7.92 1.68
C MET A 50 -6.50 8.94 0.53
N HIS A 51 -5.37 8.89 -0.17
CA HIS A 51 -5.18 9.62 -1.42
C HIS A 51 -5.49 8.71 -2.60
N ILE A 52 -6.41 9.14 -3.45
CA ILE A 52 -6.80 8.43 -4.66
C ILE A 52 -6.41 9.30 -5.85
N GLN A 53 -5.50 8.81 -6.67
CA GLN A 53 -5.09 9.47 -7.90
C GLN A 53 -5.58 8.65 -9.11
N THR A 54 -6.29 9.28 -10.02
CA THR A 54 -6.73 8.66 -11.27
C THR A 54 -5.56 8.46 -12.22
N VAL A 55 -5.52 7.32 -12.90
CA VAL A 55 -4.56 7.05 -13.96
C VAL A 55 -5.27 7.09 -15.29
N ASP A 56 -4.68 7.74 -16.29
CA ASP A 56 -5.19 7.70 -17.65
C ASP A 56 -5.28 6.25 -18.17
N GLN A 57 -6.41 5.89 -18.77
CA GLN A 57 -6.70 4.50 -19.17
C GLN A 57 -5.66 3.95 -20.15
N LEU A 58 -5.25 4.74 -21.14
CA LEU A 58 -4.25 4.31 -22.13
C LEU A 58 -2.89 4.12 -21.48
N LYS A 59 -2.52 5.01 -20.54
CA LYS A 59 -1.28 4.92 -19.77
C LYS A 59 -1.30 3.69 -18.86
N ALA A 60 -2.42 3.42 -18.17
CA ALA A 60 -2.59 2.23 -17.35
C ALA A 60 -2.39 0.94 -18.16
N ILE A 61 -3.12 0.79 -19.26
CA ILE A 61 -3.01 -0.38 -20.17
C ILE A 61 -1.57 -0.54 -20.69
N LYS A 62 -0.92 0.56 -21.11
CA LYS A 62 0.47 0.52 -21.59
C LYS A 62 1.42 0.04 -20.49
N THR A 63 1.25 0.53 -19.27
CA THR A 63 2.08 0.15 -18.12
C THR A 63 1.92 -1.34 -17.81
N ILE A 64 0.68 -1.86 -17.76
CA ILE A 64 0.44 -3.28 -17.49
C ILE A 64 0.99 -4.16 -18.61
N LYS A 65 0.83 -3.80 -19.88
CA LYS A 65 1.45 -4.51 -21.02
C LYS A 65 2.97 -4.55 -20.89
N GLY A 66 3.60 -3.45 -20.46
CA GLY A 66 5.04 -3.41 -20.17
C GLY A 66 5.41 -4.41 -19.08
N LYS A 67 4.68 -4.45 -17.96
CA LYS A 67 4.91 -5.42 -16.88
C LYS A 67 4.74 -6.87 -17.33
N ILE A 68 3.72 -7.18 -18.13
CA ILE A 68 3.54 -8.53 -18.71
C ILE A 68 4.74 -8.91 -19.57
N SER A 69 5.27 -7.99 -20.39
CA SER A 69 6.47 -8.23 -21.18
C SER A 69 7.69 -8.51 -20.32
N ASP A 70 7.88 -7.77 -19.23
CA ASP A 70 9.00 -7.98 -18.31
C ASP A 70 8.86 -9.31 -17.55
N ILE A 71 7.66 -9.69 -17.11
CA ILE A 71 7.39 -11.04 -16.56
C ILE A 71 7.72 -12.13 -17.59
N GLY A 72 7.38 -11.92 -18.86
CA GLY A 72 7.74 -12.83 -19.93
C GLY A 72 9.26 -13.03 -20.08
N LYS A 73 10.04 -11.93 -19.99
CA LYS A 73 11.51 -12.01 -19.99
C LYS A 73 12.04 -12.78 -18.78
N MET A 74 11.49 -12.51 -17.59
CA MET A 74 11.87 -13.25 -16.37
C MET A 74 11.60 -14.75 -16.49
N LYS A 75 10.45 -15.15 -17.08
CA LYS A 75 10.16 -16.57 -17.36
C LYS A 75 11.23 -17.21 -18.25
N VAL A 76 11.60 -16.54 -19.34
CA VAL A 76 12.65 -17.04 -20.25
C VAL A 76 14.01 -17.16 -19.54
N GLU A 77 14.34 -16.22 -18.67
CA GLU A 77 15.58 -16.27 -17.88
C GLU A 77 15.59 -17.45 -16.90
N GLU A 78 14.48 -17.68 -16.19
CA GLU A 78 14.37 -18.81 -15.26
C GLU A 78 14.42 -20.16 -16.01
N GLN A 79 13.77 -20.28 -17.17
CA GLN A 79 13.85 -21.46 -18.03
C GLN A 79 15.30 -21.72 -18.50
N ARG A 80 16.04 -20.68 -18.90
CA ARG A 80 17.46 -20.80 -19.29
C ARG A 80 18.34 -21.24 -18.12
N LYS A 81 18.07 -20.74 -16.91
CA LYS A 81 18.78 -21.17 -15.70
C LYS A 81 18.50 -22.64 -15.39
N ALA A 82 17.23 -23.06 -15.45
CA ALA A 82 16.85 -24.45 -15.24
C ALA A 82 17.57 -25.39 -16.18
N VAL A 83 17.57 -25.09 -17.48
CA VAL A 83 18.31 -25.90 -18.50
C VAL A 83 19.79 -25.97 -18.19
N ARG A 84 20.46 -24.87 -17.83
CA ARG A 84 21.87 -24.85 -17.46
C ARG A 84 22.19 -25.69 -16.22
N SER A 85 21.23 -25.79 -15.30
CA SER A 85 21.36 -26.54 -14.05
C SER A 85 20.87 -27.98 -14.16
N GLY A 86 20.41 -28.43 -15.35
CA GLY A 86 19.91 -29.77 -15.59
C GLY A 86 18.50 -30.03 -15.03
N TYR A 87 17.74 -29.00 -14.71
CA TYR A 87 16.36 -29.09 -14.28
C TYR A 87 15.40 -28.91 -15.47
N ASP A 88 14.15 -29.37 -15.27
CA ASP A 88 13.07 -29.21 -16.23
C ASP A 88 12.72 -27.71 -16.41
N PRO A 89 12.83 -27.14 -17.63
CA PRO A 89 12.52 -25.74 -17.90
C PRO A 89 11.03 -25.38 -17.72
N ASP A 90 10.14 -26.37 -17.66
CA ASP A 90 8.70 -26.13 -17.45
C ASP A 90 8.37 -25.88 -15.97
N ILE A 91 9.30 -26.18 -15.06
CA ILE A 91 9.16 -25.88 -13.63
C ILE A 91 9.57 -24.43 -13.37
N LEU A 92 8.56 -23.55 -13.36
CA LEU A 92 8.74 -22.14 -13.04
C LEU A 92 8.44 -21.86 -11.56
N PRO A 93 9.08 -20.83 -10.96
CA PRO A 93 8.73 -20.38 -9.62
C PRO A 93 7.22 -20.06 -9.52
N PRO A 94 6.51 -20.56 -8.47
CA PRO A 94 5.06 -20.35 -8.31
C PRO A 94 4.64 -18.88 -8.36
N ASP A 95 5.45 -18.00 -7.76
CA ASP A 95 5.21 -16.55 -7.74
C ASP A 95 5.15 -15.96 -9.16
N LEU A 96 6.05 -16.43 -10.05
CA LEU A 96 6.12 -15.94 -11.41
C LEU A 96 4.89 -16.37 -12.23
N ILE A 97 4.35 -17.54 -11.96
CA ILE A 97 3.12 -18.05 -12.56
C ILE A 97 1.94 -17.19 -12.10
N THR A 98 1.83 -16.97 -10.79
CA THR A 98 0.77 -16.16 -10.20
C THR A 98 0.80 -14.73 -10.71
N PHE A 99 1.95 -14.05 -10.66
CA PHE A 99 2.09 -12.69 -11.18
C PHE A 99 1.73 -12.56 -12.66
N SER A 100 2.05 -13.59 -13.45
CA SER A 100 1.70 -13.60 -14.87
C SER A 100 0.20 -13.69 -15.10
N LYS A 101 -0.49 -14.50 -14.29
CA LYS A 101 -1.94 -14.67 -14.33
C LYS A 101 -2.64 -13.38 -13.88
N ASP A 102 -2.26 -12.85 -12.73
CA ASP A 102 -2.85 -11.63 -12.15
C ASP A 102 -2.68 -10.43 -13.09
N ALA A 103 -1.50 -10.29 -13.71
CA ALA A 103 -1.26 -9.21 -14.66
C ALA A 103 -2.13 -9.35 -15.94
N ALA A 104 -2.37 -10.58 -16.41
CA ALA A 104 -3.22 -10.83 -17.56
C ALA A 104 -4.71 -10.57 -17.22
N GLU A 105 -5.17 -10.98 -16.06
CA GLU A 105 -6.53 -10.70 -15.55
C GLU A 105 -6.76 -9.20 -15.40
N LEU A 106 -5.83 -8.49 -14.76
CA LEU A 106 -5.89 -7.04 -14.63
C LEU A 106 -5.95 -6.35 -15.99
N LEU A 107 -5.17 -6.80 -16.98
CA LEU A 107 -5.24 -6.25 -18.33
C LEU A 107 -6.61 -6.48 -18.98
N ALA A 108 -7.18 -7.67 -18.83
CA ALA A 108 -8.51 -8.01 -19.32
C ALA A 108 -9.59 -7.13 -18.69
N ASP A 109 -9.53 -6.90 -17.39
CA ASP A 109 -10.46 -6.04 -16.64
C ASP A 109 -10.40 -4.59 -17.13
N LEU A 110 -9.20 -4.06 -17.31
CA LEU A 110 -9.00 -2.70 -17.83
C LEU A 110 -9.47 -2.53 -19.30
N GLN A 111 -9.45 -3.60 -20.10
CA GLN A 111 -9.83 -3.54 -21.50
C GLN A 111 -11.30 -3.87 -21.79
N SER A 112 -11.88 -4.80 -21.01
CA SER A 112 -13.19 -5.37 -21.32
C SER A 112 -14.29 -5.11 -20.30
N ARG A 113 -13.93 -4.89 -19.03
CA ARG A 113 -14.90 -4.75 -17.92
C ARG A 113 -15.16 -3.31 -17.49
N ASN A 114 -14.69 -2.33 -18.26
CA ASN A 114 -14.80 -0.91 -17.94
C ASN A 114 -14.17 -0.52 -16.58
N GLU A 115 -13.27 -1.35 -16.06
CA GLU A 115 -12.48 -1.03 -14.87
C GLU A 115 -11.46 0.07 -15.17
N ARG A 116 -11.21 0.91 -14.18
CA ARG A 116 -10.18 1.94 -14.24
C ARG A 116 -9.12 1.68 -13.18
N MET A 117 -7.93 2.18 -13.41
CA MET A 117 -6.82 2.09 -12.48
C MET A 117 -6.68 3.38 -11.70
N PHE A 118 -6.50 3.22 -10.39
CA PHE A 118 -6.19 4.28 -9.45
C PHE A 118 -4.88 3.97 -8.74
N LEU A 119 -4.16 5.02 -8.35
CA LEU A 119 -3.03 4.91 -7.43
C LEU A 119 -3.49 5.38 -6.06
N LEU A 120 -3.38 4.51 -5.08
CA LEU A 120 -3.80 4.76 -3.71
C LEU A 120 -2.60 4.85 -2.78
N THR A 121 -2.61 5.86 -1.91
CA THR A 121 -1.75 5.95 -0.74
C THR A 121 -2.64 5.97 0.49
N PHE A 122 -2.40 5.04 1.39
CA PHE A 122 -3.08 4.95 2.67
C PHE A 122 -2.12 5.36 3.78
N THR A 123 -2.42 6.42 4.50
CA THR A 123 -1.65 6.86 5.67
C THR A 123 -2.49 6.76 6.93
N VAL A 124 -1.86 6.35 8.01
CA VAL A 124 -2.43 6.31 9.36
C VAL A 124 -1.55 7.15 10.26
N VAL A 125 -2.11 8.16 10.86
CA VAL A 125 -1.47 8.99 11.89
C VAL A 125 -2.02 8.56 13.23
N ASN A 126 -1.16 8.09 14.11
CA ASN A 126 -1.50 7.83 15.50
C ASN A 126 -0.96 8.96 16.37
N LEU A 127 -1.74 9.41 17.33
CA LEU A 127 -1.38 10.42 18.31
C LEU A 127 -1.58 9.88 19.73
N ALA A 128 -0.67 10.17 20.65
CA ALA A 128 -0.83 9.77 22.03
C ALA A 128 -0.12 10.73 23.00
N PRO A 129 -0.59 10.86 24.25
CA PRO A 129 0.02 11.72 25.24
C PRO A 129 1.36 11.17 25.74
N THR A 130 1.64 9.89 25.56
CA THR A 130 2.90 9.25 25.93
C THR A 130 3.44 8.38 24.81
N ARG A 131 4.76 8.27 24.73
CA ARG A 131 5.43 7.43 23.74
C ARG A 131 5.00 5.96 23.86
N GLN A 132 4.87 5.45 25.10
CA GLN A 132 4.46 4.06 25.33
C GLN A 132 3.05 3.79 24.79
N ARG A 133 2.10 4.72 24.99
CA ARG A 133 0.75 4.58 24.43
C ARG A 133 0.79 4.59 22.92
N LEU A 134 1.57 5.51 22.31
CA LEU A 134 1.74 5.58 20.86
C LEU A 134 2.24 4.25 20.28
N GLU A 135 3.28 3.66 20.89
CA GLU A 135 3.82 2.36 20.46
C GLU A 135 2.78 1.25 20.51
N ASN A 136 2.00 1.20 21.60
CA ASN A 136 0.93 0.22 21.74
C ASN A 136 -0.17 0.41 20.69
N ASP A 137 -0.58 1.65 20.42
CA ASP A 137 -1.62 1.96 19.45
C ASP A 137 -1.17 1.59 18.03
N VAL A 138 0.05 1.96 17.63
CA VAL A 138 0.64 1.58 16.33
C VAL A 138 0.77 0.06 16.20
N PHE A 139 1.19 -0.62 17.25
CA PHE A 139 1.29 -2.09 17.28
C PHE A 139 -0.08 -2.75 17.10
N THR A 140 -1.12 -2.23 17.78
CA THR A 140 -2.49 -2.75 17.68
C THR A 140 -3.06 -2.58 16.28
N VAL A 141 -2.89 -1.39 15.67
CA VAL A 141 -3.29 -1.14 14.27
C VAL A 141 -2.54 -2.08 13.32
N GLY A 142 -1.24 -2.30 13.56
CA GLY A 142 -0.42 -3.23 12.80
C GLY A 142 -0.94 -4.68 12.89
N GLY A 143 -1.38 -5.11 14.07
CA GLY A 143 -2.00 -6.44 14.28
C GLY A 143 -3.31 -6.61 13.50
N ILE A 144 -4.17 -5.60 13.49
CA ILE A 144 -5.39 -5.61 12.66
C ILE A 144 -5.03 -5.67 11.17
N ALA A 145 -4.08 -4.85 10.71
CA ALA A 145 -3.64 -4.87 9.33
C ALA A 145 -3.16 -6.27 8.90
N GLN A 146 -2.37 -6.95 9.72
CA GLN A 146 -1.87 -8.30 9.46
C GLN A 146 -2.99 -9.34 9.31
N LYS A 147 -4.06 -9.23 10.10
CA LYS A 147 -5.24 -10.11 10.01
C LYS A 147 -5.86 -10.09 8.61
N TYR A 148 -5.74 -8.99 7.89
CA TYR A 148 -6.27 -8.79 6.53
C TYR A 148 -5.19 -8.82 5.44
N ASN A 149 -4.06 -9.50 5.67
CA ASN A 149 -2.94 -9.55 4.73
C ASN A 149 -2.44 -8.17 4.29
N CYS A 150 -2.47 -7.22 5.22
CA CYS A 150 -1.89 -5.91 5.06
C CYS A 150 -0.74 -5.74 6.06
N SER A 151 0.15 -4.80 5.82
CA SER A 151 1.24 -4.47 6.74
C SER A 151 1.26 -2.97 6.99
N LEU A 152 1.24 -2.58 8.25
CA LEU A 152 1.44 -1.19 8.64
C LEU A 152 2.95 -0.93 8.77
N LYS A 153 3.47 0.01 7.99
CA LYS A 153 4.88 0.39 7.98
C LYS A 153 5.03 1.85 8.38
N ARG A 154 5.87 2.14 9.36
CA ARG A 154 6.20 3.53 9.69
C ARG A 154 6.94 4.19 8.54
N LEU A 155 6.69 5.48 8.37
CA LEU A 155 7.44 6.31 7.44
C LEU A 155 8.73 6.78 8.11
N ASP A 156 9.73 5.91 8.17
CA ASP A 156 11.03 6.28 8.71
C ASP A 156 11.66 7.39 7.87
N TRP A 157 12.10 8.49 8.52
CA TRP A 157 12.67 9.69 7.90
C TRP A 157 11.72 10.52 7.02
N GLN A 158 10.45 10.12 6.89
CA GLN A 158 9.41 10.81 6.09
C GLN A 158 8.18 11.17 6.94
N GLN A 159 8.35 11.34 8.24
CA GLN A 159 7.24 11.63 9.15
C GLN A 159 6.58 12.97 8.84
N GLU A 160 7.36 14.00 8.47
CA GLU A 160 6.84 15.31 8.11
C GLU A 160 6.00 15.23 6.83
N GLN A 161 6.55 14.61 5.77
CA GLN A 161 5.84 14.41 4.50
C GLN A 161 4.55 13.60 4.69
N GLY A 162 4.63 12.55 5.50
CA GLY A 162 3.46 11.74 5.86
C GLY A 162 2.41 12.54 6.62
N PHE A 163 2.83 13.34 7.60
CA PHE A 163 1.93 14.18 8.38
C PHE A 163 1.24 15.24 7.52
N VAL A 164 2.00 15.95 6.70
CA VAL A 164 1.46 16.96 5.76
C VAL A 164 0.47 16.31 4.79
N SER A 165 0.79 15.13 4.26
CA SER A 165 -0.12 14.36 3.40
C SER A 165 -1.40 13.96 4.12
N SER A 166 -1.36 13.73 5.43
CA SER A 166 -2.55 13.34 6.22
C SER A 166 -3.52 14.49 6.51
N LEU A 167 -3.13 15.74 6.30
CA LEU A 167 -3.95 16.92 6.62
C LEU A 167 -5.07 17.22 5.62
N ALA A 168 -5.34 16.35 4.66
CA ALA A 168 -6.39 16.51 3.63
C ALA A 168 -6.30 17.84 2.84
N LEU A 169 -5.09 18.35 2.62
CA LEU A 169 -4.84 19.58 1.87
C LEU A 169 -4.84 19.39 0.35
N GLY A 170 -5.17 18.18 -0.11
CA GLY A 170 -5.31 17.86 -1.52
C GLY A 170 -4.02 17.46 -2.24
N TYR A 171 -2.89 17.34 -1.55
CA TYR A 171 -1.65 16.83 -2.13
C TYR A 171 -1.03 15.74 -1.26
N ASN A 172 -0.25 14.87 -1.90
CA ASN A 172 0.40 13.73 -1.29
C ASN A 172 1.91 13.82 -1.54
N GLU A 173 2.68 13.96 -0.47
CA GLU A 173 4.16 13.97 -0.52
C GLU A 173 4.75 12.55 -0.31
N VAL A 174 3.90 11.56 -0.02
CA VAL A 174 4.31 10.17 0.15
C VAL A 174 4.25 9.48 -1.22
N GLU A 175 5.41 9.12 -1.77
CA GLU A 175 5.50 8.48 -3.10
C GLU A 175 5.09 7.01 -3.12
N ILE A 176 4.75 6.44 -1.96
CA ILE A 176 4.35 5.03 -1.84
C ILE A 176 2.90 4.89 -2.30
N GLN A 177 2.72 4.32 -3.48
CA GLN A 177 1.41 4.16 -4.11
C GLN A 177 1.15 2.71 -4.50
N ARG A 178 -0.09 2.26 -4.34
CA ARG A 178 -0.56 0.97 -4.85
C ARG A 178 -1.57 1.19 -5.98
N GLY A 179 -1.35 0.48 -7.08
CA GLY A 179 -2.34 0.42 -8.16
C GLY A 179 -3.51 -0.48 -7.76
N MET A 180 -4.74 0.02 -7.87
CA MET A 180 -5.98 -0.70 -7.60
C MET A 180 -7.01 -0.41 -8.68
N THR A 181 -7.93 -1.35 -8.92
CA THR A 181 -9.03 -1.20 -9.85
C THR A 181 -10.20 -0.45 -9.21
N THR A 182 -11.19 -0.06 -10.02
CA THR A 182 -12.42 0.60 -9.53
C THR A 182 -13.12 -0.25 -8.46
N SER A 183 -13.31 -1.54 -8.74
CA SER A 183 -13.98 -2.46 -7.81
C SER A 183 -13.23 -2.60 -6.50
N SER A 184 -11.90 -2.76 -6.55
CA SER A 184 -11.08 -2.86 -5.35
C SER A 184 -11.02 -1.55 -4.56
N THR A 185 -11.07 -0.39 -5.24
CA THR A 185 -11.07 0.92 -4.58
C THR A 185 -12.42 1.23 -3.92
N ALA A 186 -13.53 0.76 -4.52
CA ALA A 186 -14.88 0.99 -4.00
C ALA A 186 -15.12 0.38 -2.61
N ILE A 187 -14.36 -0.65 -2.23
CA ILE A 187 -14.45 -1.27 -0.89
C ILE A 187 -14.16 -0.26 0.23
N PHE A 188 -13.35 0.75 -0.03
CA PHE A 188 -12.98 1.76 0.97
C PHE A 188 -13.95 2.96 1.06
N ILE A 189 -14.94 3.01 0.18
CA ILE A 189 -15.93 4.10 0.14
C ILE A 189 -17.19 3.56 0.82
N PRO A 190 -17.60 4.14 1.97
CA PRO A 190 -18.79 3.71 2.70
C PRO A 190 -20.09 4.03 1.95
#